data_2d3687da7472ba3b4e38d43a7393676c
#
_entry.id   2d3687da7472ba3b4e38d43a7393676c
#
_cell.length_a   1.000
_cell.length_b   1.000
_cell.length_c   1.000
_cell.angle_alpha   90.00
_cell.angle_beta   90.00
_cell.angle_gamma   90.00
#
_symmetry.space_group_name_H-M   'P 1'
#
loop_
_entity.id
_entity.type
_entity.pdbx_description
1 polymer ?
#
loop_
_entity_poly.entity_id
_entity_poly.type
_entity_poly.pdbx_seq_one_letter_code
_entity_poly.pdbx_strand_id
1 'polypeptide(L)'
;LRPHVFVGPALGTVLVLGASFWVRGQIDAAADRLANPQKAPETAIASHAEAAYCTPEFKIVLQRVLNACGLVGTGSRRGCKPADVKNIASISDADFNALFLPLKERGGIVMFDEGKDNLDAGANQMIEDRWLDRQGARYFFIVARGSKTGTIERNRVVSHKRANSVFFHISEQSKDPNLEKQVGMLWLGKEFAQLPKEFCEWKRSRESKCDEETINRSAFISWVDCRL
;
A
#
# COMPACT_ATOMS: atom_id res chain seq x y z
N LEU A 1 18.31 75.12 5.88
CA LEU A 1 19.18 73.94 5.94
C LEU A 1 18.32 72.78 6.37
N ARG A 2 17.97 71.86 5.47
CA ARG A 2 17.28 70.62 5.75
C ARG A 2 18.31 69.54 6.06
N PRO A 3 18.19 68.76 7.16
CA PRO A 3 19.06 67.64 7.38
C PRO A 3 18.67 66.49 6.45
N HIS A 4 19.56 66.08 5.54
CA HIS A 4 19.42 64.86 4.75
C HIS A 4 19.69 63.68 5.66
N VAL A 5 18.64 62.92 5.93
CA VAL A 5 18.68 61.73 6.77
C VAL A 5 19.36 60.60 5.97
N PHE A 6 20.58 60.22 6.35
CA PHE A 6 21.32 59.08 5.83
C PHE A 6 20.77 57.76 6.44
N VAL A 7 19.51 57.40 6.19
CA VAL A 7 18.92 56.18 6.71
C VAL A 7 19.06 55.01 5.71
N GLY A 8 19.22 55.27 4.43
CA GLY A 8 19.26 54.25 3.38
C GLY A 8 20.42 53.24 3.45
N PRO A 9 21.70 53.65 3.59
CA PRO A 9 22.82 52.70 3.56
C PRO A 9 22.94 51.84 4.82
N ALA A 10 22.46 52.29 5.98
CA ALA A 10 22.53 51.54 7.23
C ALA A 10 21.56 50.34 7.22
N LEU A 11 20.35 50.48 6.67
CA LEU A 11 19.39 49.39 6.54
C LEU A 11 19.85 48.34 5.55
N GLY A 12 20.47 48.71 4.43
CA GLY A 12 21.01 47.79 3.45
C GLY A 12 22.14 46.92 4.00
N THR A 13 23.06 47.50 4.78
CA THR A 13 24.18 46.78 5.40
C THR A 13 23.69 45.77 6.46
N VAL A 14 22.69 46.10 7.26
CA VAL A 14 22.11 45.16 8.25
C VAL A 14 21.45 43.95 7.57
N LEU A 15 20.72 44.17 6.47
CA LEU A 15 20.08 43.05 5.73
C LEU A 15 21.13 42.15 5.05
N VAL A 16 22.17 42.70 4.46
CA VAL A 16 23.24 41.89 3.84
C VAL A 16 24.01 41.09 4.88
N LEU A 17 24.35 41.69 6.02
CA LEU A 17 25.04 41.00 7.10
C LEU A 17 24.13 39.89 7.70
N GLY A 18 22.85 40.16 7.94
CA GLY A 18 21.88 39.16 8.43
C GLY A 18 21.72 37.99 7.48
N ALA A 19 21.59 38.24 6.18
CA ALA A 19 21.53 37.21 5.15
C ALA A 19 22.82 36.38 5.08
N SER A 20 23.97 37.01 5.21
CA SER A 20 25.28 36.33 5.19
C SER A 20 25.47 35.41 6.39
N PHE A 21 25.04 35.84 7.59
CA PHE A 21 25.05 34.98 8.78
C PHE A 21 24.11 33.81 8.66
N TRP A 22 22.90 34.02 8.13
CA TRP A 22 21.94 32.96 7.92
C TRP A 22 22.43 31.91 6.92
N VAL A 23 22.99 32.33 5.78
CA VAL A 23 23.58 31.44 4.76
C VAL A 23 24.76 30.65 5.32
N ARG A 24 25.65 31.28 6.08
CA ARG A 24 26.76 30.59 6.75
C ARG A 24 26.24 29.51 7.71
N GLY A 25 25.25 29.85 8.53
CA GLY A 25 24.64 28.85 9.42
C GLY A 25 24.06 27.62 8.70
N GLN A 26 23.48 27.80 7.50
CA GLN A 26 23.00 26.69 6.67
C GLN A 26 24.14 25.86 6.07
N ILE A 27 25.23 26.50 5.66
CA ILE A 27 26.41 25.81 5.13
C ILE A 27 27.11 25.01 6.22
N ASP A 28 27.28 25.59 7.40
CA ASP A 28 27.91 24.90 8.53
C ASP A 28 27.05 23.71 8.99
N ALA A 29 25.73 23.87 9.05
CA ALA A 29 24.80 22.78 9.36
C ALA A 29 24.82 21.66 8.29
N ALA A 30 24.99 22.02 7.00
CA ALA A 30 25.14 21.05 5.93
C ALA A 30 26.49 20.32 5.99
N ALA A 31 27.58 21.05 6.30
CA ALA A 31 28.90 20.46 6.49
C ALA A 31 28.95 19.51 7.67
N ASP A 32 28.29 19.84 8.78
CA ASP A 32 28.21 19.00 9.97
C ASP A 32 27.41 17.71 9.72
N ARG A 33 26.35 17.78 8.89
CA ARG A 33 25.59 16.59 8.42
C ARG A 33 26.42 15.68 7.52
N LEU A 34 27.26 16.25 6.67
CA LEU A 34 28.18 15.49 5.81
C LEU A 34 29.32 14.84 6.60
N ALA A 35 29.83 15.53 7.62
CA ALA A 35 30.89 15.01 8.49
C ALA A 35 30.40 13.95 9.48
N ASN A 36 29.12 14.01 9.88
CA ASN A 36 28.49 13.11 10.85
C ASN A 36 27.21 12.48 10.30
N PRO A 37 27.30 11.58 9.33
CA PRO A 37 26.12 10.96 8.69
C PRO A 37 25.22 10.19 9.67
N GLN A 38 25.72 9.77 10.83
CA GLN A 38 24.96 9.12 11.90
C GLN A 38 24.06 10.08 12.72
N LYS A 39 24.29 11.39 12.61
CA LYS A 39 23.46 12.43 13.28
C LYS A 39 22.42 13.07 12.35
N ALA A 40 22.49 12.80 11.05
CA ALA A 40 21.44 13.23 10.16
C ALA A 40 20.14 12.52 10.58
N PRO A 41 19.00 13.22 10.78
CA PRO A 41 17.73 12.53 10.80
C PRO A 41 17.72 11.68 9.52
N GLU A 42 17.39 10.40 9.63
CA GLU A 42 17.15 9.56 8.46
C GLU A 42 16.08 10.24 7.59
N THR A 43 16.54 11.19 6.82
CA THR A 43 15.81 11.59 5.63
C THR A 43 15.83 10.32 4.82
N ALA A 44 14.68 9.66 4.72
CA ALA A 44 14.52 8.51 3.86
C ALA A 44 15.04 8.95 2.48
N ILE A 45 16.33 8.74 2.26
CA ILE A 45 16.88 8.67 0.91
C ILE A 45 16.03 7.56 0.36
N ALA A 46 15.15 7.89 -0.60
CA ALA A 46 14.45 6.87 -1.36
C ALA A 46 15.54 5.94 -1.85
N SER A 47 15.82 4.92 -1.04
CA SER A 47 16.89 4.00 -1.33
C SER A 47 16.46 3.36 -2.65
N HIS A 48 17.28 3.48 -3.69
CA HIS A 48 17.10 2.71 -4.91
C HIS A 48 17.23 1.20 -4.62
N ALA A 49 17.51 0.83 -3.38
CA ALA A 49 17.49 -0.53 -2.88
C ALA A 49 16.04 -1.00 -2.80
N GLU A 50 15.74 -2.00 -3.57
CA GLU A 50 14.47 -2.70 -3.54
C GLU A 50 14.24 -3.32 -2.15
N ALA A 51 12.99 -3.34 -1.67
CA ALA A 51 12.68 -3.91 -0.37
C ALA A 51 13.10 -5.38 -0.28
N ALA A 52 13.63 -5.82 0.86
CA ALA A 52 14.20 -7.16 1.06
C ALA A 52 13.21 -8.31 0.76
N TYR A 53 11.89 -8.05 0.84
CA TYR A 53 10.87 -9.04 0.52
C TYR A 53 10.65 -9.24 -0.99
N CYS A 54 11.21 -8.38 -1.85
CA CYS A 54 11.12 -8.47 -3.30
C CYS A 54 12.08 -9.52 -3.84
N THR A 55 11.98 -10.75 -3.33
CA THR A 55 12.81 -11.86 -3.80
C THR A 55 12.51 -12.19 -5.26
N PRO A 56 13.44 -12.82 -5.99
CA PRO A 56 13.20 -13.27 -7.38
C PRO A 56 11.96 -14.15 -7.50
N GLU A 57 11.71 -15.04 -6.56
CA GLU A 57 10.56 -15.94 -6.51
C GLU A 57 9.26 -15.16 -6.36
N PHE A 58 9.23 -14.20 -5.42
CA PHE A 58 8.07 -13.32 -5.23
C PHE A 58 7.76 -12.54 -6.51
N LYS A 59 8.78 -11.96 -7.15
CA LYS A 59 8.62 -11.22 -8.41
C LYS A 59 8.09 -12.09 -9.55
N ILE A 60 8.60 -13.30 -9.70
CA ILE A 60 8.13 -14.23 -10.74
C ILE A 60 6.65 -14.54 -10.55
N VAL A 61 6.23 -14.87 -9.33
CA VAL A 61 4.81 -15.15 -9.03
C VAL A 61 3.98 -13.91 -9.29
N LEU A 62 4.43 -12.76 -8.78
CA LEU A 62 3.71 -11.50 -8.92
C LEU A 62 3.55 -11.11 -10.40
N GLN A 63 4.61 -11.21 -11.21
CA GLN A 63 4.56 -10.94 -12.65
C GLN A 63 3.60 -11.88 -13.39
N ARG A 64 3.62 -13.18 -13.08
CA ARG A 64 2.71 -14.15 -13.69
C ARG A 64 1.25 -13.80 -13.40
N VAL A 65 0.93 -13.51 -12.14
CA VAL A 65 -0.41 -13.12 -11.74
C VAL A 65 -0.83 -11.81 -12.38
N LEU A 66 0.02 -10.79 -12.35
CA LEU A 66 -0.27 -9.47 -12.93
C LEU A 66 -0.54 -9.54 -14.43
N ASN A 67 0.34 -10.20 -15.17
CA ASN A 67 0.22 -10.31 -16.64
C ASN A 67 -1.00 -11.14 -17.05
N ALA A 68 -1.19 -12.29 -16.44
CA ALA A 68 -2.26 -13.21 -16.81
C ALA A 68 -3.65 -12.71 -16.38
N CYS A 69 -3.69 -11.88 -15.33
CA CYS A 69 -4.94 -11.29 -14.84
C CYS A 69 -5.22 -9.91 -15.45
N GLY A 70 -4.36 -9.42 -16.34
CA GLY A 70 -4.52 -8.12 -16.99
C GLY A 70 -4.39 -6.94 -16.01
N LEU A 71 -3.62 -7.11 -14.93
CA LEU A 71 -3.39 -6.09 -13.92
C LEU A 71 -2.25 -5.14 -14.32
N VAL A 72 -1.42 -5.56 -15.27
CA VAL A 72 -0.33 -4.76 -15.88
C VAL A 72 -0.50 -4.79 -17.38
N GLY A 73 -0.42 -3.63 -18.04
CA GLY A 73 -0.53 -3.51 -19.49
C GLY A 73 -1.92 -3.03 -19.96
N THR A 74 -2.20 -3.21 -21.25
CA THR A 74 -3.41 -2.74 -21.93
C THR A 74 -4.63 -3.66 -21.79
N GLY A 75 -4.58 -4.65 -20.89
CA GLY A 75 -5.65 -5.63 -20.70
C GLY A 75 -6.89 -5.02 -20.06
N SER A 76 -8.08 -5.40 -20.55
CA SER A 76 -9.37 -4.95 -20.04
C SER A 76 -9.84 -5.68 -18.78
N ARG A 77 -9.06 -6.62 -18.24
CA ARG A 77 -9.41 -7.42 -17.07
C ARG A 77 -8.73 -6.89 -15.83
N ARG A 78 -9.48 -6.71 -14.75
CA ARG A 78 -8.99 -6.17 -13.48
C ARG A 78 -8.70 -7.21 -12.40
N GLY A 79 -8.62 -8.48 -12.75
CA GLY A 79 -8.37 -9.53 -11.79
C GLY A 79 -8.59 -10.93 -12.36
N CYS A 80 -8.26 -11.93 -11.56
CA CYS A 80 -8.40 -13.34 -11.91
C CYS A 80 -9.49 -14.03 -11.11
N LYS A 81 -10.07 -15.08 -11.71
CA LYS A 81 -10.84 -16.08 -10.97
C LYS A 81 -9.91 -16.96 -10.13
N PRO A 82 -10.40 -17.61 -9.06
CA PRO A 82 -9.59 -18.45 -8.17
C PRO A 82 -8.80 -19.55 -8.88
N ALA A 83 -9.41 -20.24 -9.82
CA ALA A 83 -8.76 -21.27 -10.59
C ALA A 83 -7.64 -20.76 -11.48
N ASP A 84 -7.79 -19.54 -12.04
CA ASP A 84 -6.77 -18.91 -12.86
C ASP A 84 -5.55 -18.59 -12.01
N VAL A 85 -5.73 -18.00 -10.82
CA VAL A 85 -4.63 -17.66 -9.91
C VAL A 85 -3.86 -18.91 -9.52
N LYS A 86 -4.54 -19.98 -9.14
CA LYS A 86 -3.93 -21.24 -8.73
C LYS A 86 -3.11 -21.86 -9.87
N ASN A 87 -3.66 -21.90 -11.07
CA ASN A 87 -3.00 -22.51 -12.24
C ASN A 87 -1.81 -21.67 -12.73
N ILE A 88 -1.96 -20.33 -12.75
CA ILE A 88 -0.92 -19.41 -13.22
C ILE A 88 0.26 -19.38 -12.25
N ALA A 89 -0.02 -19.28 -10.97
CA ALA A 89 1.00 -19.20 -9.94
C ALA A 89 1.72 -20.54 -9.76
N SER A 90 1.06 -21.67 -10.07
CA SER A 90 1.60 -23.03 -9.84
C SER A 90 2.12 -23.21 -8.42
N ILE A 91 1.37 -22.72 -7.44
CA ILE A 91 1.78 -22.56 -6.04
C ILE A 91 0.72 -23.15 -5.10
N SER A 92 1.14 -23.66 -3.96
CA SER A 92 0.22 -24.12 -2.93
C SER A 92 -0.52 -22.96 -2.26
N ASP A 93 -1.65 -23.25 -1.61
CA ASP A 93 -2.42 -22.27 -0.84
C ASP A 93 -1.59 -21.62 0.27
N ALA A 94 -0.78 -22.43 0.97
CA ALA A 94 0.09 -21.98 2.05
C ALA A 94 1.22 -21.06 1.52
N ASP A 95 1.89 -21.48 0.45
CA ASP A 95 2.96 -20.71 -0.16
C ASP A 95 2.44 -19.39 -0.75
N PHE A 96 1.23 -19.39 -1.33
CA PHE A 96 0.59 -18.16 -1.79
C PHE A 96 0.35 -17.19 -0.64
N ASN A 97 -0.18 -17.66 0.49
CA ASN A 97 -0.36 -16.81 1.67
C ASN A 97 0.98 -16.34 2.25
N ALA A 98 2.02 -17.17 2.21
CA ALA A 98 3.37 -16.83 2.67
C ALA A 98 3.98 -15.65 1.91
N LEU A 99 3.62 -15.42 0.65
CA LEU A 99 4.08 -14.26 -0.11
C LEU A 99 3.69 -12.92 0.53
N PHE A 100 2.63 -12.89 1.31
CA PHE A 100 2.15 -11.67 1.96
C PHE A 100 2.70 -11.48 3.38
N LEU A 101 3.36 -12.47 3.98
CA LEU A 101 3.91 -12.37 5.33
C LEU A 101 4.83 -11.15 5.52
N PRO A 102 5.74 -10.82 4.58
CA PRO A 102 6.57 -9.63 4.70
C PRO A 102 5.80 -8.30 4.62
N LEU A 103 4.54 -8.34 4.19
CA LEU A 103 3.68 -7.16 4.06
C LEU A 103 2.81 -6.91 5.31
N LYS A 104 3.00 -7.68 6.40
CA LYS A 104 2.20 -7.59 7.63
C LYS A 104 2.06 -6.17 8.16
N GLU A 105 3.19 -5.46 8.27
CA GLU A 105 3.21 -4.12 8.89
C GLU A 105 2.68 -3.01 7.96
N ARG A 106 2.76 -3.21 6.66
CA ARG A 106 2.29 -2.25 5.65
C ARG A 106 0.92 -2.55 5.07
N GLY A 107 0.41 -3.74 5.36
CA GLY A 107 -0.91 -4.20 4.93
C GLY A 107 -1.99 -4.00 5.98
N GLY A 108 -3.17 -4.46 5.63
CA GLY A 108 -4.32 -4.51 6.53
C GLY A 108 -5.35 -5.52 6.02
N ILE A 109 -6.18 -5.99 6.92
CA ILE A 109 -7.25 -6.92 6.62
C ILE A 109 -8.60 -6.22 6.84
N VAL A 110 -9.25 -5.87 5.74
CA VAL A 110 -10.60 -5.31 5.73
C VAL A 110 -11.60 -6.43 5.96
N MET A 111 -12.34 -6.35 7.06
CA MET A 111 -13.30 -7.37 7.49
C MET A 111 -14.71 -7.06 6.98
N PHE A 112 -15.45 -8.09 6.66
CA PHE A 112 -16.85 -7.99 6.20
C PHE A 112 -17.77 -8.88 7.03
N ASP A 113 -19.05 -8.53 7.07
CA ASP A 113 -20.07 -9.39 7.63
C ASP A 113 -20.35 -10.60 6.72
N GLU A 114 -21.01 -11.60 7.26
CA GLU A 114 -21.35 -12.81 6.52
C GLU A 114 -22.21 -12.48 5.29
N GLY A 115 -21.74 -12.94 4.12
CA GLY A 115 -22.43 -12.72 2.85
C GLY A 115 -22.53 -11.27 2.42
N LYS A 116 -21.87 -10.33 3.11
CA LYS A 116 -21.86 -8.89 2.79
C LYS A 116 -20.55 -8.47 2.15
N ASP A 117 -20.64 -7.34 1.45
CA ASP A 117 -19.55 -6.63 0.78
C ASP A 117 -19.53 -5.13 1.15
N ASN A 118 -20.40 -4.69 2.06
CA ASN A 118 -20.46 -3.31 2.54
C ASN A 118 -19.27 -3.02 3.45
N LEU A 119 -18.64 -1.88 3.22
CA LEU A 119 -17.61 -1.32 4.09
C LEU A 119 -18.27 -0.59 5.28
N ASP A 120 -17.73 -0.78 6.46
CA ASP A 120 -18.05 0.03 7.64
C ASP A 120 -17.04 1.17 7.83
N ALA A 121 -17.24 2.00 8.84
CA ALA A 121 -16.35 3.13 9.13
C ALA A 121 -14.90 2.69 9.40
N GLY A 122 -14.70 1.58 10.11
CA GLY A 122 -13.35 1.05 10.38
C GLY A 122 -12.68 0.49 9.12
N ALA A 123 -13.46 -0.12 8.21
CA ALA A 123 -12.98 -0.57 6.91
C ALA A 123 -12.55 0.62 6.03
N ASN A 124 -13.39 1.65 5.95
CA ASN A 124 -13.08 2.86 5.19
C ASN A 124 -11.81 3.52 5.70
N GLN A 125 -11.70 3.73 7.01
CA GLN A 125 -10.52 4.32 7.62
C GLN A 125 -9.25 3.51 7.34
N MET A 126 -9.31 2.18 7.46
CA MET A 126 -8.17 1.31 7.16
C MET A 126 -7.74 1.40 5.69
N ILE A 127 -8.69 1.44 4.77
CA ILE A 127 -8.40 1.55 3.34
C ILE A 127 -7.72 2.89 3.06
N GLU A 128 -8.23 3.99 3.60
CA GLU A 128 -7.67 5.33 3.46
C GLU A 128 -6.26 5.42 4.03
N ASP A 129 -6.04 4.93 5.25
CA ASP A 129 -4.73 4.89 5.90
C ASP A 129 -3.72 4.12 5.03
N ARG A 130 -4.10 2.94 4.56
CA ARG A 130 -3.21 2.11 3.72
C ARG A 130 -2.99 2.72 2.35
N TRP A 131 -4.01 3.36 1.77
CA TRP A 131 -3.88 4.05 0.48
C TRP A 131 -2.93 5.25 0.57
N LEU A 132 -2.97 6.01 1.65
CA LEU A 132 -2.10 7.17 1.86
C LEU A 132 -0.64 6.77 2.18
N ASP A 133 -0.42 5.60 2.77
CA ASP A 133 0.91 5.10 3.19
C ASP A 133 1.69 4.48 2.02
N ARG A 134 1.80 5.20 0.91
CA ARG A 134 2.42 4.69 -0.32
C ARG A 134 3.93 4.53 -0.26
N GLN A 135 4.64 5.38 0.43
CA GLN A 135 6.10 5.39 0.57
C GLN A 135 6.88 5.11 -0.74
N GLY A 136 6.34 5.58 -1.88
CA GLY A 136 6.94 5.36 -3.20
C GLY A 136 6.58 4.04 -3.87
N ALA A 137 5.73 3.22 -3.27
CA ALA A 137 5.23 1.98 -3.87
C ALA A 137 4.42 2.24 -5.14
N ARG A 138 4.49 1.29 -6.07
CA ARG A 138 3.86 1.41 -7.40
C ARG A 138 2.51 0.72 -7.50
N TYR A 139 2.32 -0.38 -6.76
CA TYR A 139 1.15 -1.22 -6.87
C TYR A 139 0.45 -1.35 -5.53
N PHE A 140 -0.86 -1.22 -5.57
CA PHE A 140 -1.74 -1.53 -4.44
C PHE A 140 -2.49 -2.82 -4.74
N PHE A 141 -2.40 -3.80 -3.84
CA PHE A 141 -3.05 -5.08 -4.00
C PHE A 141 -4.26 -5.22 -3.10
N ILE A 142 -5.32 -5.79 -3.68
CA ILE A 142 -6.55 -6.18 -3.01
C ILE A 142 -6.74 -7.67 -3.25
N VAL A 143 -6.70 -8.48 -2.18
CA VAL A 143 -6.88 -9.94 -2.25
C VAL A 143 -8.06 -10.35 -1.39
N ALA A 144 -9.24 -10.48 -2.01
CA ALA A 144 -10.48 -10.76 -1.31
C ALA A 144 -10.82 -12.26 -1.28
N ARG A 145 -11.43 -12.69 -0.17
CA ARG A 145 -11.82 -14.08 0.09
C ARG A 145 -13.28 -14.19 0.47
N GLY A 146 -13.84 -15.37 0.26
CA GLY A 146 -15.11 -15.81 0.80
C GLY A 146 -14.88 -16.75 2.00
N SER A 147 -15.85 -16.84 2.90
CA SER A 147 -15.78 -17.76 4.03
C SER A 147 -15.83 -19.22 3.59
N LYS A 148 -15.41 -20.13 4.47
CA LYS A 148 -15.46 -21.59 4.21
C LYS A 148 -16.87 -22.11 4.00
N THR A 149 -17.88 -21.45 4.55
CA THR A 149 -19.31 -21.82 4.46
C THR A 149 -19.95 -21.38 3.13
N GLY A 150 -21.10 -21.93 2.79
CA GLY A 150 -21.84 -21.63 1.56
C GLY A 150 -21.30 -22.34 0.31
N THR A 151 -21.88 -22.02 -0.86
CA THR A 151 -21.45 -22.61 -2.14
C THR A 151 -20.21 -21.93 -2.70
N ILE A 152 -19.54 -22.62 -3.61
CA ILE A 152 -18.38 -22.09 -4.34
C ILE A 152 -18.77 -20.84 -5.11
N GLU A 153 -19.86 -20.94 -5.87
CA GLU A 153 -20.35 -19.86 -6.75
C GLU A 153 -20.67 -18.59 -5.95
N ARG A 154 -21.38 -18.76 -4.83
CA ARG A 154 -21.70 -17.62 -3.94
C ARG A 154 -20.44 -16.96 -3.40
N ASN A 155 -19.47 -17.76 -2.96
CA ASN A 155 -18.22 -17.22 -2.41
C ASN A 155 -17.35 -16.57 -3.46
N ARG A 156 -17.34 -17.03 -4.71
CA ARG A 156 -16.72 -16.33 -5.85
C ARG A 156 -17.34 -14.95 -6.06
N VAL A 157 -18.68 -14.87 -6.09
CA VAL A 157 -19.39 -13.59 -6.27
C VAL A 157 -19.13 -12.65 -5.10
N VAL A 158 -19.24 -13.14 -3.86
CA VAL A 158 -19.02 -12.30 -2.66
C VAL A 158 -17.58 -11.79 -2.59
N SER A 159 -16.59 -12.64 -2.83
CA SER A 159 -15.18 -12.20 -2.81
C SER A 159 -14.90 -11.17 -3.91
N HIS A 160 -15.46 -11.32 -5.10
CA HIS A 160 -15.37 -10.33 -6.17
C HIS A 160 -16.00 -8.99 -5.76
N LYS A 161 -17.20 -9.00 -5.18
CA LYS A 161 -17.87 -7.78 -4.70
C LYS A 161 -17.05 -7.09 -3.62
N ARG A 162 -16.45 -7.83 -2.67
CA ARG A 162 -15.57 -7.27 -1.64
C ARG A 162 -14.34 -6.57 -2.22
N ALA A 163 -13.70 -7.19 -3.21
CA ALA A 163 -12.59 -6.54 -3.91
C ALA A 163 -13.02 -5.25 -4.60
N ASN A 164 -14.18 -5.27 -5.26
CA ASN A 164 -14.76 -4.09 -5.91
C ASN A 164 -15.12 -2.99 -4.91
N SER A 165 -15.69 -3.31 -3.75
CA SER A 165 -16.04 -2.31 -2.72
C SER A 165 -14.80 -1.55 -2.24
N VAL A 166 -13.69 -2.26 -2.00
CA VAL A 166 -12.41 -1.63 -1.66
C VAL A 166 -11.92 -0.74 -2.81
N PHE A 167 -11.93 -1.26 -4.04
CA PHE A 167 -11.48 -0.50 -5.21
C PHE A 167 -12.31 0.76 -5.45
N PHE A 168 -13.62 0.67 -5.37
CA PHE A 168 -14.50 1.83 -5.59
C PHE A 168 -14.32 2.88 -4.50
N HIS A 169 -14.14 2.47 -3.24
CA HIS A 169 -13.85 3.42 -2.16
C HIS A 169 -12.55 4.20 -2.46
N ILE A 170 -11.48 3.52 -2.86
CA ILE A 170 -10.22 4.17 -3.26
C ILE A 170 -10.44 5.09 -4.45
N SER A 171 -11.23 4.66 -5.45
CA SER A 171 -11.51 5.43 -6.66
C SER A 171 -12.25 6.74 -6.38
N GLU A 172 -13.22 6.71 -5.47
CA GLU A 172 -13.96 7.89 -5.04
C GLU A 172 -13.08 8.90 -4.30
N GLN A 173 -12.13 8.41 -3.49
CA GLN A 173 -11.23 9.25 -2.71
C GLN A 173 -10.07 9.83 -3.53
N SER A 174 -9.42 9.01 -4.35
CA SER A 174 -8.20 9.39 -5.05
C SER A 174 -8.43 10.29 -6.26
N LYS A 175 -9.56 10.10 -6.97
CA LYS A 175 -9.89 10.76 -8.26
C LYS A 175 -8.75 10.65 -9.28
N ASP A 176 -7.89 9.65 -9.16
CA ASP A 176 -6.74 9.43 -10.05
C ASP A 176 -7.21 8.71 -11.33
N PRO A 177 -7.07 9.31 -12.52
CA PRO A 177 -7.47 8.69 -13.77
C PRO A 177 -6.62 7.45 -14.13
N ASN A 178 -5.46 7.28 -13.50
CA ASN A 178 -4.57 6.13 -13.68
C ASN A 178 -4.68 5.07 -12.58
N LEU A 179 -5.66 5.20 -11.68
CA LEU A 179 -5.86 4.27 -10.56
C LEU A 179 -5.88 2.81 -11.00
N GLU A 180 -6.53 2.52 -12.14
CA GLU A 180 -6.64 1.17 -12.67
C GLU A 180 -5.30 0.52 -13.02
N LYS A 181 -4.27 1.33 -13.26
CA LYS A 181 -2.90 0.86 -13.55
C LYS A 181 -2.08 0.62 -12.27
N GLN A 182 -2.56 1.11 -11.13
CA GLN A 182 -1.89 1.02 -9.84
C GLN A 182 -2.52 -0.03 -8.91
N VAL A 183 -3.77 -0.41 -9.14
CA VAL A 183 -4.51 -1.32 -8.25
C VAL A 183 -4.72 -2.66 -8.91
N GLY A 184 -4.16 -3.71 -8.31
CA GLY A 184 -4.40 -5.10 -8.68
C GLY A 184 -5.45 -5.74 -7.77
N MET A 185 -6.44 -6.43 -8.34
CA MET A 185 -7.49 -7.11 -7.61
C MET A 185 -7.49 -8.61 -7.86
N LEU A 186 -7.49 -9.39 -6.78
CA LEU A 186 -7.70 -10.83 -6.80
C LEU A 186 -8.90 -11.17 -5.93
N TRP A 187 -9.72 -12.10 -6.38
CA TRP A 187 -10.83 -12.64 -5.60
C TRP A 187 -10.77 -14.17 -5.63
N LEU A 188 -10.49 -14.75 -4.49
CA LEU A 188 -10.09 -16.14 -4.36
C LEU A 188 -11.25 -17.08 -3.99
N GLY A 189 -12.47 -16.54 -3.82
CA GLY A 189 -13.60 -17.34 -3.35
C GLY A 189 -13.31 -18.00 -2.02
N LYS A 190 -13.75 -19.25 -1.88
CA LYS A 190 -13.40 -20.12 -0.74
C LYS A 190 -12.47 -21.28 -1.12
N GLU A 191 -12.07 -21.34 -2.37
CA GLU A 191 -11.44 -22.51 -2.97
C GLU A 191 -9.92 -22.47 -2.93
N PHE A 192 -9.35 -21.27 -2.75
CA PHE A 192 -7.91 -21.08 -2.83
C PHE A 192 -7.41 -20.09 -1.78
N ALA A 193 -6.26 -20.44 -1.20
CA ALA A 193 -5.48 -19.59 -0.29
C ALA A 193 -6.29 -19.02 0.87
N GLN A 194 -7.11 -19.83 1.50
CA GLN A 194 -7.83 -19.46 2.72
C GLN A 194 -6.82 -19.10 3.82
N LEU A 195 -7.12 -18.02 4.55
CA LEU A 195 -6.27 -17.57 5.65
C LEU A 195 -6.44 -18.48 6.85
N PRO A 196 -5.35 -19.02 7.43
CA PRO A 196 -5.39 -19.69 8.70
C PRO A 196 -5.52 -18.69 9.86
N LYS A 197 -5.78 -19.19 11.08
CA LYS A 197 -6.10 -18.38 12.26
C LYS A 197 -5.00 -17.38 12.64
N GLU A 198 -3.75 -17.64 12.30
CA GLU A 198 -2.59 -16.77 12.60
C GLU A 198 -2.75 -15.38 11.99
N PHE A 199 -3.48 -15.23 10.90
CA PHE A 199 -3.79 -13.93 10.33
C PHE A 199 -4.75 -13.09 11.18
N CYS A 200 -5.37 -13.66 12.19
CA CYS A 200 -6.14 -12.91 13.18
C CYS A 200 -5.28 -11.95 14.02
N GLU A 201 -3.97 -12.18 14.08
CA GLU A 201 -3.02 -11.31 14.78
C GLU A 201 -2.60 -10.09 13.95
N TRP A 202 -2.99 -10.04 12.70
CA TRP A 202 -2.67 -8.93 11.81
C TRP A 202 -3.59 -7.74 12.06
N LYS A 203 -3.17 -6.55 11.61
CA LYS A 203 -4.00 -5.35 11.68
C LYS A 203 -5.30 -5.55 10.89
N ARG A 204 -6.42 -5.47 11.57
CA ARG A 204 -7.77 -5.69 11.01
C ARG A 204 -8.61 -4.43 11.17
N SER A 205 -9.57 -4.24 10.28
CA SER A 205 -10.49 -3.09 10.33
C SER A 205 -11.49 -3.16 11.51
N ARG A 206 -11.61 -4.33 12.15
CA ARG A 206 -12.47 -4.55 13.32
C ARG A 206 -11.74 -5.36 14.38
N GLU A 207 -11.87 -4.97 15.63
CA GLU A 207 -11.35 -5.71 16.80
C GLU A 207 -12.33 -6.80 17.30
N SER A 208 -13.21 -7.30 16.44
CA SER A 208 -14.15 -8.36 16.79
C SER A 208 -13.44 -9.71 16.97
N LYS A 209 -14.15 -10.66 17.62
CA LYS A 209 -13.67 -12.05 17.72
C LYS A 209 -13.28 -12.56 16.33
N CYS A 210 -12.09 -13.13 16.24
CA CYS A 210 -11.53 -13.65 15.00
C CYS A 210 -11.25 -15.15 15.11
N ASP A 211 -11.64 -15.86 14.10
CA ASP A 211 -11.36 -17.26 13.88
C ASP A 211 -11.16 -17.52 12.37
N GLU A 212 -10.91 -18.77 11.99
CA GLU A 212 -10.69 -19.13 10.59
C GLU A 212 -11.89 -18.86 9.67
N GLU A 213 -13.10 -18.84 10.20
CA GLU A 213 -14.28 -18.53 9.40
C GLU A 213 -14.39 -17.03 9.15
N THR A 214 -14.24 -16.23 10.20
CA THR A 214 -14.38 -14.79 10.13
C THR A 214 -13.23 -14.12 9.38
N ILE A 215 -11.98 -14.59 9.56
CA ILE A 215 -10.82 -14.01 8.87
C ILE A 215 -10.92 -14.15 7.34
N ASN A 216 -11.63 -15.15 6.86
CA ASN A 216 -11.88 -15.37 5.43
C ASN A 216 -13.06 -14.55 4.87
N ARG A 217 -13.78 -13.81 5.72
CA ARG A 217 -14.74 -12.79 5.30
C ARG A 217 -14.03 -11.44 5.10
N SER A 218 -12.95 -11.43 4.31
CA SER A 218 -12.06 -10.28 4.28
C SER A 218 -11.50 -9.97 2.90
N ALA A 219 -10.89 -8.79 2.81
CA ALA A 219 -9.94 -8.43 1.77
C ALA A 219 -8.63 -7.99 2.42
N PHE A 220 -7.53 -8.64 2.09
CA PHE A 220 -6.19 -8.16 2.40
C PHE A 220 -5.84 -7.03 1.44
N ILE A 221 -5.29 -5.94 1.96
CA ILE A 221 -4.84 -4.78 1.19
C ILE A 221 -3.41 -4.43 1.56
N SER A 222 -2.59 -4.09 0.57
CA SER A 222 -1.22 -3.62 0.82
C SER A 222 -0.62 -2.95 -0.39
N TRP A 223 0.34 -2.05 -0.17
CA TRP A 223 1.24 -1.56 -1.20
C TRP A 223 2.39 -2.53 -1.43
N VAL A 224 2.77 -2.68 -2.70
CA VAL A 224 3.94 -3.45 -3.15
C VAL A 224 4.84 -2.53 -3.98
N ASP A 225 6.10 -2.42 -3.58
CA ASP A 225 7.10 -1.54 -4.19
C ASP A 225 8.19 -2.31 -4.98
N CYS A 226 7.97 -3.60 -5.23
CA CYS A 226 8.86 -4.39 -6.08
C CYS A 226 8.91 -3.85 -7.52
N ARG A 227 10.12 -3.76 -8.07
CA ARG A 227 10.32 -3.51 -9.50
C ARG A 227 10.09 -4.80 -10.26
N LEU A 228 9.08 -4.81 -11.09
CA LEU A 228 8.66 -5.96 -11.88
C LEU A 228 9.11 -5.80 -13.34
#